data_39a1dc553206f142a68002bfd83d6a75
#
_entry.id   39a1dc553206f142a68002bfd83d6a75
#
_cell.length_a   1.000
_cell.length_b   1.000
_cell.length_c   1.000
_cell.angle_alpha   90.00
_cell.angle_beta   90.00
_cell.angle_gamma   90.00
#
_symmetry.space_group_name_H-M   'P 1'
#
loop_
_entity.id
_entity.type
_entity.pdbx_description
1 polymer ?
#
loop_
_entity_poly.entity_id
_entity_poly.type
_entity_poly.pdbx_seq_one_letter_code
_entity_poly.pdbx_strand_id
1 'polypeptide(L)'
;MTAGLSVGTALVAACSSPKPGEVAKDGSITVKHIFGETKIPAPPKRVVSAGFTEQDDLLAVGVVPIAVTDWFGGEPFGVWPWAQPKLGGAQPVVLNLNDGIQVDQIASLKPDLIVATNAGLDQDTYTRLSAIAPTIAQSGPDAFFEPWKDQATAIGQAVFKADDMAKLVAGIDEKFAGVGKNNPQFAGKKVLLLGGTFYEDNVRVTTAGWRTDFLTNMGFTIPDTGGGLVPRGKMASVLDDADVLIWSTESDDEQAALLADPIVAKLRATVRQRNVFTGKDLAGAIAFASTLSYPVVADQLPPLITKALA
;
A
#
# COMPACT_ATOMS: atom_id res chain seq x y z
N MET A 1 62.60 -43.65 -12.59
CA MET A 1 62.11 -42.91 -11.42
C MET A 1 61.18 -41.79 -11.93
N THR A 2 59.87 -42.04 -11.94
CA THR A 2 58.88 -41.08 -12.39
C THR A 2 58.05 -40.65 -11.18
N ALA A 3 58.21 -39.39 -10.79
CA ALA A 3 57.45 -38.80 -9.69
C ALA A 3 56.08 -38.31 -10.20
N GLY A 4 55.01 -38.88 -9.71
CA GLY A 4 53.64 -38.45 -9.96
C GLY A 4 53.26 -37.30 -9.04
N LEU A 5 52.92 -36.13 -9.62
CA LEU A 5 52.27 -35.05 -8.91
C LEU A 5 50.77 -35.31 -8.85
N SER A 6 50.22 -35.53 -7.69
CA SER A 6 48.79 -35.55 -7.43
C SER A 6 48.31 -34.09 -7.18
N VAL A 7 47.56 -33.55 -8.11
CA VAL A 7 46.86 -32.24 -7.93
C VAL A 7 45.57 -32.52 -7.15
N GLY A 8 45.56 -32.15 -5.90
CA GLY A 8 44.37 -32.14 -5.08
C GLY A 8 43.46 -30.95 -5.45
N THR A 9 42.33 -31.20 -6.11
CA THR A 9 41.27 -30.24 -6.32
C THR A 9 40.51 -30.00 -5.00
N ALA A 10 40.79 -28.88 -4.36
CA ALA A 10 39.99 -28.37 -3.24
C ALA A 10 38.65 -27.87 -3.80
N LEU A 11 37.60 -28.64 -3.59
CA LEU A 11 36.22 -28.16 -3.78
C LEU A 11 35.93 -27.08 -2.73
N VAL A 12 36.05 -25.81 -3.12
CA VAL A 12 35.53 -24.68 -2.33
C VAL A 12 34.02 -24.77 -2.44
N ALA A 13 33.35 -25.32 -1.42
CA ALA A 13 31.92 -25.19 -1.27
C ALA A 13 31.60 -23.69 -1.06
N ALA A 14 31.20 -23.01 -2.11
CA ALA A 14 30.64 -21.69 -2.01
C ALA A 14 29.31 -21.77 -1.22
N CYS A 15 29.37 -21.44 0.07
CA CYS A 15 28.17 -21.19 0.86
C CYS A 15 27.52 -19.95 0.27
N SER A 16 26.61 -20.13 -0.69
CA SER A 16 25.75 -19.04 -1.13
C SER A 16 24.85 -18.66 0.05
N SER A 17 24.97 -17.42 0.51
CA SER A 17 24.02 -16.86 1.46
C SER A 17 22.61 -16.99 0.89
N PRO A 18 21.61 -17.36 1.70
CA PRO A 18 20.23 -17.44 1.22
C PRO A 18 19.80 -16.08 0.64
N LYS A 19 19.01 -16.11 -0.42
CA LYS A 19 18.46 -14.88 -0.98
C LYS A 19 17.50 -14.24 0.04
N PRO A 20 17.31 -12.91 0.00
CA PRO A 20 16.31 -12.25 0.84
C PRO A 20 14.94 -12.95 0.70
N GLY A 21 14.32 -13.27 1.83
CA GLY A 21 13.03 -13.97 1.86
C GLY A 21 13.09 -15.50 1.74
N GLU A 22 14.26 -16.10 1.50
CA GLU A 22 14.44 -17.56 1.57
C GLU A 22 14.72 -18.00 3.01
N VAL A 23 14.12 -19.13 3.39
CA VAL A 23 14.39 -19.75 4.70
C VAL A 23 15.80 -20.33 4.72
N ALA A 24 16.63 -19.82 5.61
CA ALA A 24 18.00 -20.30 5.81
C ALA A 24 18.02 -21.71 6.42
N LYS A 25 19.18 -22.37 6.39
CA LYS A 25 19.35 -23.72 6.97
C LYS A 25 19.07 -23.82 8.47
N ASP A 26 19.21 -22.69 9.18
CA ASP A 26 18.90 -22.57 10.61
C ASP A 26 17.42 -22.25 10.88
N GLY A 27 16.59 -22.23 9.84
CA GLY A 27 15.15 -21.94 9.92
C GLY A 27 14.80 -20.45 9.98
N SER A 28 15.78 -19.54 9.94
CA SER A 28 15.55 -18.10 9.95
C SER A 28 15.28 -17.53 8.58
N ILE A 29 14.73 -16.33 8.54
CA ILE A 29 14.61 -15.47 7.34
C ILE A 29 15.33 -14.15 7.61
N THR A 30 15.89 -13.56 6.55
CA THR A 30 16.47 -12.22 6.58
C THR A 30 15.70 -11.31 5.62
N VAL A 31 15.22 -10.16 6.13
CA VAL A 31 14.50 -9.13 5.36
C VAL A 31 15.38 -7.89 5.29
N LYS A 32 15.55 -7.35 4.09
CA LYS A 32 16.29 -6.09 3.86
C LYS A 32 15.35 -4.89 3.91
N HIS A 33 15.84 -3.78 4.45
CA HIS A 33 15.13 -2.50 4.54
C HIS A 33 16.13 -1.33 4.60
N ILE A 34 15.65 -0.10 4.65
CA ILE A 34 16.50 1.10 4.56
C ILE A 34 17.58 1.18 5.66
N PHE A 35 17.34 0.62 6.84
CA PHE A 35 18.29 0.62 7.97
C PHE A 35 19.21 -0.60 7.99
N GLY A 36 19.22 -1.43 6.94
CA GLY A 36 20.05 -2.61 6.82
C GLY A 36 19.24 -3.89 6.61
N GLU A 37 19.35 -4.84 7.52
CA GLU A 37 18.63 -6.12 7.43
C GLU A 37 18.21 -6.62 8.82
N THR A 38 17.07 -7.29 8.87
CA THR A 38 16.55 -7.90 10.08
C THR A 38 16.46 -9.41 9.92
N LYS A 39 17.11 -10.16 10.82
CA LYS A 39 17.00 -11.62 10.91
C LYS A 39 15.83 -11.97 11.82
N ILE A 40 14.90 -12.78 11.31
CA ILE A 40 13.74 -13.30 12.02
C ILE A 40 13.96 -14.80 12.23
N PRO A 41 14.10 -15.28 13.49
CA PRO A 41 14.61 -16.61 13.78
C PRO A 41 13.60 -17.74 13.50
N ALA A 42 12.31 -17.45 13.53
CA ALA A 42 11.23 -18.42 13.30
C ALA A 42 9.93 -17.69 12.92
N PRO A 43 8.91 -18.39 12.37
CA PRO A 43 7.60 -17.80 12.10
C PRO A 43 7.03 -17.09 13.34
N PRO A 44 6.73 -15.77 13.25
CA PRO A 44 6.27 -14.99 14.40
C PRO A 44 4.84 -15.35 14.79
N LYS A 45 4.53 -15.15 16.08
CA LYS A 45 3.20 -15.42 16.66
C LYS A 45 2.55 -14.17 17.27
N ARG A 46 3.35 -13.17 17.58
CA ARG A 46 2.94 -11.95 18.25
C ARG A 46 3.40 -10.73 17.46
N VAL A 47 2.74 -10.49 16.33
CA VAL A 47 3.10 -9.44 15.39
C VAL A 47 2.41 -8.13 15.77
N VAL A 48 3.15 -7.04 15.83
CA VAL A 48 2.64 -5.68 15.91
C VAL A 48 2.72 -5.02 14.54
N SER A 49 1.61 -4.46 14.05
CA SER A 49 1.56 -3.55 12.91
C SER A 49 1.68 -2.12 13.44
N ALA A 50 2.89 -1.56 13.34
CA ALA A 50 3.21 -0.25 13.91
C ALA A 50 2.97 0.92 12.94
N GLY A 51 2.72 0.65 11.67
CA GLY A 51 2.37 1.62 10.64
C GLY A 51 0.91 1.54 10.19
N PHE A 52 0.56 2.31 9.17
CA PHE A 52 -0.84 2.64 8.85
C PHE A 52 -1.62 1.58 8.04
N THR A 53 -0.98 0.79 7.18
CA THR A 53 -1.67 -0.08 6.21
C THR A 53 -1.24 -1.54 6.26
N GLU A 54 -0.23 -1.85 7.05
CA GLU A 54 0.45 -3.15 7.13
C GLU A 54 -0.45 -4.28 7.60
N GLN A 55 -1.45 -3.97 8.43
CA GLN A 55 -2.42 -4.95 8.94
C GLN A 55 -3.16 -5.67 7.82
N ASP A 56 -3.44 -5.00 6.71
CA ASP A 56 -4.11 -5.63 5.57
C ASP A 56 -3.26 -6.76 4.98
N ASP A 57 -1.96 -6.51 4.77
CA ASP A 57 -1.04 -7.50 4.20
C ASP A 57 -0.79 -8.67 5.16
N LEU A 58 -0.69 -8.39 6.47
CA LEU A 58 -0.62 -9.43 7.50
C LEU A 58 -1.86 -10.32 7.50
N LEU A 59 -3.04 -9.69 7.53
CA LEU A 59 -4.34 -10.39 7.52
C LEU A 59 -4.56 -11.18 6.23
N ALA A 60 -4.07 -10.68 5.09
CA ALA A 60 -4.18 -11.36 3.80
C ALA A 60 -3.53 -12.74 3.80
N VAL A 61 -2.40 -12.89 4.50
CA VAL A 61 -1.67 -14.17 4.62
C VAL A 61 -1.99 -14.94 5.90
N GLY A 62 -3.05 -14.54 6.62
CA GLY A 62 -3.56 -15.24 7.79
C GLY A 62 -2.80 -14.96 9.10
N VAL A 63 -2.04 -13.88 9.15
CA VAL A 63 -1.36 -13.42 10.37
C VAL A 63 -2.22 -12.33 11.02
N VAL A 64 -2.80 -12.63 12.18
CA VAL A 64 -3.62 -11.67 12.93
C VAL A 64 -2.71 -10.88 13.87
N PRO A 65 -2.54 -9.57 13.69
CA PRO A 65 -1.69 -8.77 14.55
C PRO A 65 -2.28 -8.62 15.95
N ILE A 66 -1.43 -8.51 16.98
CA ILE A 66 -1.82 -8.25 18.36
C ILE A 66 -2.07 -6.76 18.63
N ALA A 67 -1.54 -5.89 17.78
CA ALA A 67 -1.80 -4.46 17.77
C ALA A 67 -1.77 -3.93 16.34
N VAL A 68 -2.56 -2.90 16.09
CA VAL A 68 -2.73 -2.22 14.79
C VAL A 68 -2.67 -0.72 15.02
N THR A 69 -2.01 0.00 14.14
CA THR A 69 -2.02 1.46 14.16
C THR A 69 -3.22 1.98 13.35
N ASP A 70 -4.09 2.74 14.00
CA ASP A 70 -5.18 3.43 13.32
C ASP A 70 -4.64 4.60 12.50
N TRP A 71 -5.16 4.78 11.30
CA TRP A 71 -4.80 5.89 10.43
C TRP A 71 -5.96 6.88 10.28
N PHE A 72 -7.05 6.45 9.65
CA PHE A 72 -8.27 7.24 9.44
C PHE A 72 -9.48 6.32 9.25
N GLY A 73 -10.67 6.93 9.15
CA GLY A 73 -11.93 6.20 8.94
C GLY A 73 -12.66 5.83 10.22
N GLY A 74 -11.96 5.75 11.36
CA GLY A 74 -12.57 5.42 12.65
C GLY A 74 -13.13 4.01 12.73
N GLU A 75 -12.53 3.07 12.00
CA GLU A 75 -13.00 1.70 11.90
C GLU A 75 -12.67 0.89 13.16
N PRO A 76 -13.53 -0.07 13.55
CA PRO A 76 -13.26 -0.94 14.70
C PRO A 76 -11.88 -1.60 14.61
N PHE A 77 -11.09 -1.47 15.68
CA PHE A 77 -9.72 -2.00 15.79
C PHE A 77 -8.73 -1.45 14.75
N GLY A 78 -8.99 -0.28 14.15
CA GLY A 78 -8.18 0.27 13.06
C GLY A 78 -8.17 -0.60 11.80
N VAL A 79 -9.18 -1.45 11.61
CA VAL A 79 -9.30 -2.41 10.50
C VAL A 79 -10.55 -2.12 9.69
N TRP A 80 -10.37 -1.88 8.40
CA TRP A 80 -11.46 -1.53 7.51
C TRP A 80 -12.39 -2.71 7.19
N PRO A 81 -13.64 -2.47 6.75
CA PRO A 81 -14.65 -3.52 6.55
C PRO A 81 -14.20 -4.69 5.68
N TRP A 82 -13.37 -4.44 4.66
CA TRP A 82 -12.86 -5.50 3.78
C TRP A 82 -11.90 -6.47 4.48
N ALA A 83 -11.24 -6.04 5.55
CA ALA A 83 -10.26 -6.83 6.29
C ALA A 83 -10.79 -7.37 7.63
N GLN A 84 -11.84 -6.77 8.21
CA GLN A 84 -12.43 -7.20 9.48
C GLN A 84 -12.78 -8.71 9.57
N PRO A 85 -13.34 -9.36 8.53
CA PRO A 85 -13.60 -10.80 8.59
C PRO A 85 -12.36 -11.66 8.84
N LYS A 86 -11.17 -11.15 8.50
CA LYS A 86 -9.89 -11.83 8.70
C LYS A 86 -9.40 -11.80 10.15
N LEU A 87 -9.97 -10.94 11.00
CA LEU A 87 -9.64 -10.91 12.43
C LEU A 87 -10.10 -12.18 13.17
N GLY A 88 -11.10 -12.91 12.66
CA GLY A 88 -11.59 -14.14 13.29
C GLY A 88 -12.08 -13.95 14.73
N GLY A 89 -12.54 -12.73 15.08
CA GLY A 89 -12.97 -12.37 16.44
C GLY A 89 -11.85 -11.81 17.34
N ALA A 90 -10.61 -11.69 16.85
CA ALA A 90 -9.54 -11.03 17.59
C ALA A 90 -9.81 -9.52 17.71
N GLN A 91 -9.33 -8.94 18.81
CA GLN A 91 -9.47 -7.53 19.15
C GLN A 91 -8.06 -6.93 19.36
N PRO A 92 -7.33 -6.59 18.30
CA PRO A 92 -6.02 -5.96 18.41
C PRO A 92 -6.06 -4.69 19.25
N VAL A 93 -4.97 -4.42 19.96
CA VAL A 93 -4.77 -3.11 20.60
C VAL A 93 -4.63 -2.05 19.52
N VAL A 94 -5.38 -0.95 19.63
CA VAL A 94 -5.29 0.16 18.69
C VAL A 94 -4.21 1.13 19.13
N LEU A 95 -3.22 1.31 18.28
CA LEU A 95 -2.13 2.28 18.38
C LEU A 95 -2.44 3.51 17.52
N ASN A 96 -1.71 4.60 17.72
CA ASN A 96 -1.75 5.80 16.88
C ASN A 96 -0.35 6.40 16.72
N LEU A 97 -0.20 7.33 15.78
CA LEU A 97 1.04 8.06 15.51
C LEU A 97 0.93 9.57 15.82
N ASN A 98 -0.06 10.00 16.63
CA ASN A 98 -0.30 11.41 16.92
C ASN A 98 0.91 12.12 17.53
N ASP A 99 1.59 11.43 18.45
CA ASP A 99 2.81 11.91 19.12
C ASP A 99 4.03 11.04 18.74
N GLY A 100 3.99 10.41 17.57
CA GLY A 100 4.97 9.43 17.12
C GLY A 100 4.65 8.01 17.56
N ILE A 101 5.56 7.09 17.27
CA ILE A 101 5.37 5.67 17.55
C ILE A 101 5.38 5.40 19.06
N GLN A 102 4.37 4.70 19.54
CA GLN A 102 4.15 4.38 20.96
C GLN A 102 5.05 3.22 21.42
N VAL A 103 6.38 3.44 21.43
CA VAL A 103 7.41 2.42 21.67
C VAL A 103 7.18 1.68 23.01
N ASP A 104 6.86 2.39 24.09
CA ASP A 104 6.66 1.78 25.42
C ASP A 104 5.40 0.89 25.45
N GLN A 105 4.35 1.29 24.76
CA GLN A 105 3.13 0.48 24.61
C GLN A 105 3.43 -0.79 23.81
N ILE A 106 4.16 -0.68 22.68
CA ILE A 106 4.60 -1.82 21.89
C ILE A 106 5.44 -2.77 22.74
N ALA A 107 6.40 -2.26 23.53
CA ALA A 107 7.22 -3.08 24.42
C ALA A 107 6.38 -3.86 25.45
N SER A 108 5.34 -3.22 26.01
CA SER A 108 4.44 -3.85 26.98
C SER A 108 3.68 -5.06 26.40
N LEU A 109 3.44 -5.06 25.09
CA LEU A 109 2.76 -6.14 24.38
C LEU A 109 3.64 -7.37 24.14
N LYS A 110 4.97 -7.28 24.36
CA LYS A 110 5.94 -8.35 24.17
C LYS A 110 5.81 -9.03 22.80
N PRO A 111 5.97 -8.26 21.70
CA PRO A 111 5.93 -8.82 20.35
C PRO A 111 7.14 -9.73 20.09
N ASP A 112 7.03 -10.60 19.09
CA ASP A 112 8.14 -11.34 18.52
C ASP A 112 8.49 -10.90 17.08
N LEU A 113 7.67 -9.99 16.51
CA LEU A 113 7.96 -9.23 15.30
C LEU A 113 7.24 -7.87 15.37
N ILE A 114 7.93 -6.82 14.93
CA ILE A 114 7.37 -5.50 14.70
C ILE A 114 7.46 -5.20 13.19
N VAL A 115 6.30 -4.97 12.57
CA VAL A 115 6.19 -4.47 11.20
C VAL A 115 6.01 -2.96 11.27
N ALA A 116 6.90 -2.21 10.62
CA ALA A 116 6.93 -0.76 10.66
C ALA A 116 7.36 -0.18 9.29
N THR A 117 6.83 -0.77 8.21
CA THR A 117 7.14 -0.41 6.82
C THR A 117 6.46 0.88 6.37
N ASN A 118 5.40 1.29 7.08
CA ASN A 118 4.62 2.51 6.80
C ASN A 118 4.40 3.31 8.10
N ALA A 119 5.45 3.50 8.86
CA ALA A 119 5.40 4.04 10.23
C ALA A 119 6.16 5.37 10.41
N GLY A 120 6.79 5.89 9.34
CA GLY A 120 7.60 7.10 9.43
C GLY A 120 8.88 6.92 10.25
N LEU A 121 9.51 5.73 10.17
CA LEU A 121 10.69 5.44 10.97
C LEU A 121 11.90 6.30 10.60
N ASP A 122 12.53 6.86 11.62
CA ASP A 122 13.90 7.30 11.61
C ASP A 122 14.84 6.27 12.25
N GLN A 123 16.16 6.50 12.15
CA GLN A 123 17.18 5.58 12.69
C GLN A 123 17.05 5.37 14.20
N ASP A 124 16.73 6.42 14.95
CA ASP A 124 16.65 6.34 16.42
C ASP A 124 15.44 5.52 16.84
N THR A 125 14.28 5.76 16.23
CA THR A 125 13.05 5.00 16.48
C THR A 125 13.21 3.54 16.06
N TYR A 126 13.82 3.29 14.89
CA TYR A 126 14.15 1.93 14.46
C TYR A 126 15.04 1.20 15.48
N THR A 127 16.07 1.86 16.02
CA THR A 127 16.97 1.28 17.02
C THR A 127 16.22 0.93 18.30
N ARG A 128 15.32 1.80 18.77
CA ARG A 128 14.48 1.54 19.95
C ARG A 128 13.52 0.36 19.76
N LEU A 129 12.87 0.27 18.60
CA LEU A 129 11.98 -0.87 18.29
C LEU A 129 12.76 -2.18 18.16
N SER A 130 13.92 -2.15 17.48
CA SER A 130 14.77 -3.32 17.31
C SER A 130 15.36 -3.87 18.61
N ALA A 131 15.44 -3.04 19.66
CA ALA A 131 15.79 -3.49 21.00
C ALA A 131 14.67 -4.28 21.71
N ILE A 132 13.43 -4.19 21.21
CA ILE A 132 12.27 -4.91 21.75
C ILE A 132 12.11 -6.26 21.05
N ALA A 133 12.08 -6.26 19.70
CA ALA A 133 11.90 -7.44 18.86
C ALA A 133 12.50 -7.22 17.46
N PRO A 134 12.70 -8.27 16.67
CA PRO A 134 12.97 -8.10 15.24
C PRO A 134 12.00 -7.12 14.61
N THR A 135 12.53 -6.08 13.95
CA THR A 135 11.73 -4.99 13.37
C THR A 135 12.05 -4.87 11.89
N ILE A 136 11.04 -4.92 11.01
CA ILE A 136 11.19 -4.57 9.61
C ILE A 136 10.71 -3.15 9.37
N ALA A 137 11.46 -2.41 8.56
CA ALA A 137 11.18 -1.04 8.19
C ALA A 137 10.87 -0.93 6.68
N GLN A 138 10.60 0.27 6.20
CA GLN A 138 10.39 0.55 4.79
C GLN A 138 11.61 0.12 3.94
N SER A 139 11.35 -0.32 2.70
CA SER A 139 12.38 -0.83 1.79
C SER A 139 13.23 0.28 1.16
N GLY A 140 12.69 1.49 1.03
CA GLY A 140 13.28 2.63 0.36
C GLY A 140 13.27 3.92 1.21
N PRO A 141 13.54 5.09 0.59
CA PRO A 141 13.63 6.38 1.29
C PRO A 141 12.26 6.89 1.79
N ASP A 142 11.15 6.38 1.27
CA ASP A 142 9.82 6.81 1.63
C ASP A 142 9.43 6.18 2.98
N ALA A 143 9.52 6.98 4.04
CA ALA A 143 9.21 6.54 5.40
C ALA A 143 7.71 6.28 5.62
N PHE A 144 6.87 6.88 4.77
CA PHE A 144 5.44 6.63 4.68
C PHE A 144 5.06 6.31 3.23
N PHE A 145 4.20 5.32 3.04
CA PHE A 145 3.57 4.98 1.76
C PHE A 145 4.58 4.63 0.66
N GLU A 146 5.49 3.71 0.96
CA GLU A 146 6.31 3.06 -0.07
C GLU A 146 5.42 2.29 -1.09
N PRO A 147 5.95 1.87 -2.26
CA PRO A 147 5.18 1.07 -3.19
C PRO A 147 4.57 -0.16 -2.52
N TRP A 148 3.26 -0.32 -2.63
CA TRP A 148 2.51 -1.35 -1.91
C TRP A 148 3.02 -2.78 -2.15
N LYS A 149 3.58 -3.06 -3.33
CA LYS A 149 4.17 -4.37 -3.65
C LYS A 149 5.46 -4.62 -2.87
N ASP A 150 6.23 -3.57 -2.63
CA ASP A 150 7.46 -3.66 -1.84
C ASP A 150 7.10 -3.91 -0.37
N GLN A 151 6.14 -3.16 0.17
CA GLN A 151 5.58 -3.38 1.51
C GLN A 151 5.05 -4.81 1.66
N ALA A 152 4.15 -5.25 0.78
CA ALA A 152 3.58 -6.59 0.81
C ALA A 152 4.66 -7.68 0.74
N THR A 153 5.66 -7.50 -0.14
CA THR A 153 6.78 -8.44 -0.29
C THR A 153 7.58 -8.54 1.01
N ALA A 154 7.97 -7.41 1.62
CA ALA A 154 8.72 -7.39 2.87
C ALA A 154 7.94 -8.06 4.01
N ILE A 155 6.64 -7.77 4.12
CA ILE A 155 5.75 -8.39 5.12
C ILE A 155 5.62 -9.89 4.88
N GLY A 156 5.36 -10.32 3.63
CA GLY A 156 5.28 -11.74 3.29
C GLY A 156 6.55 -12.52 3.64
N GLN A 157 7.73 -11.93 3.40
CA GLN A 157 9.02 -12.50 3.82
C GLN A 157 9.10 -12.58 5.34
N ALA A 158 8.83 -11.49 6.05
CA ALA A 158 8.97 -11.40 7.50
C ALA A 158 8.11 -12.42 8.26
N VAL A 159 6.95 -12.77 7.73
CA VAL A 159 6.04 -13.73 8.34
C VAL A 159 6.10 -15.12 7.73
N PHE A 160 7.16 -15.45 6.95
CA PHE A 160 7.37 -16.78 6.33
C PHE A 160 6.25 -17.16 5.34
N LYS A 161 5.70 -16.16 4.64
CA LYS A 161 4.59 -16.29 3.68
C LYS A 161 4.92 -15.64 2.33
N ALA A 162 6.20 -15.64 1.93
CA ALA A 162 6.66 -14.98 0.71
C ALA A 162 5.92 -15.49 -0.54
N ASP A 163 5.77 -16.80 -0.70
CA ASP A 163 5.10 -17.40 -1.86
C ASP A 163 3.59 -17.10 -1.88
N ASP A 164 2.94 -17.14 -0.70
CA ASP A 164 1.52 -16.82 -0.58
C ASP A 164 1.28 -15.35 -0.93
N MET A 165 2.13 -14.45 -0.43
CA MET A 165 2.06 -13.03 -0.74
C MET A 165 2.33 -12.73 -2.22
N ALA A 166 3.32 -13.38 -2.83
CA ALA A 166 3.61 -13.21 -4.26
C ALA A 166 2.42 -13.61 -5.14
N LYS A 167 1.70 -14.67 -4.79
CA LYS A 167 0.46 -15.08 -5.49
C LYS A 167 -0.65 -14.05 -5.34
N LEU A 168 -0.83 -13.46 -4.14
CA LEU A 168 -1.82 -12.41 -3.91
C LEU A 168 -1.52 -11.17 -4.76
N VAL A 169 -0.27 -10.70 -4.76
CA VAL A 169 0.17 -9.56 -5.57
C VAL A 169 -0.07 -9.81 -7.06
N ALA A 170 0.35 -10.97 -7.58
CA ALA A 170 0.11 -11.34 -8.98
C ALA A 170 -1.38 -11.41 -9.32
N GLY A 171 -2.20 -11.98 -8.43
CA GLY A 171 -3.65 -12.08 -8.61
C GLY A 171 -4.34 -10.72 -8.68
N ILE A 172 -3.84 -9.72 -7.96
CA ILE A 172 -4.34 -8.33 -8.04
C ILE A 172 -4.02 -7.71 -9.40
N ASP A 173 -2.79 -7.87 -9.89
CA ASP A 173 -2.41 -7.38 -11.23
C ASP A 173 -3.26 -8.03 -12.32
N GLU A 174 -3.47 -9.36 -12.25
CA GLU A 174 -4.34 -10.08 -13.15
C GLU A 174 -5.80 -9.61 -13.09
N LYS A 175 -6.29 -9.30 -11.89
CA LYS A 175 -7.66 -8.79 -11.69
C LYS A 175 -7.84 -7.44 -12.38
N PHE A 176 -6.95 -6.47 -12.19
CA PHE A 176 -7.01 -5.17 -12.86
C PHE A 176 -6.86 -5.31 -14.39
N ALA A 177 -5.94 -6.14 -14.86
CA ALA A 177 -5.80 -6.43 -16.30
C ALA A 177 -7.08 -7.08 -16.86
N GLY A 178 -7.73 -7.95 -16.10
CA GLY A 178 -9.03 -8.53 -16.43
C GLY A 178 -10.13 -7.49 -16.56
N VAL A 179 -10.18 -6.52 -15.63
CA VAL A 179 -11.11 -5.36 -15.72
C VAL A 179 -10.89 -4.61 -17.05
N GLY A 180 -9.63 -4.30 -17.41
CA GLY A 180 -9.33 -3.62 -18.68
C GLY A 180 -9.79 -4.41 -19.91
N LYS A 181 -9.58 -5.73 -19.92
CA LYS A 181 -10.05 -6.61 -21.01
C LYS A 181 -11.56 -6.62 -21.15
N ASN A 182 -12.29 -6.60 -20.02
CA ASN A 182 -13.74 -6.62 -19.99
C ASN A 182 -14.38 -5.24 -20.26
N ASN A 183 -13.59 -4.18 -20.23
CA ASN A 183 -14.02 -2.80 -20.44
C ASN A 183 -13.16 -2.12 -21.54
N PRO A 184 -13.24 -2.54 -22.81
CA PRO A 184 -12.39 -2.01 -23.88
C PRO A 184 -12.57 -0.51 -24.10
N GLN A 185 -13.69 0.09 -23.64
CA GLN A 185 -13.94 1.53 -23.66
C GLN A 185 -12.99 2.33 -22.76
N PHE A 186 -12.26 1.69 -21.83
CA PHE A 186 -11.27 2.34 -20.97
C PHE A 186 -9.95 2.62 -21.71
N ALA A 187 -9.66 1.83 -22.74
CA ALA A 187 -8.37 1.89 -23.44
C ALA A 187 -8.05 3.30 -23.95
N GLY A 188 -6.96 3.86 -23.46
CA GLY A 188 -6.45 5.17 -23.83
C GLY A 188 -7.25 6.36 -23.30
N LYS A 189 -8.33 6.14 -22.53
CA LYS A 189 -9.03 7.25 -21.85
C LYS A 189 -8.14 7.86 -20.79
N LYS A 190 -8.18 9.17 -20.68
CA LYS A 190 -7.42 9.94 -19.71
C LYS A 190 -8.21 10.09 -18.43
N VAL A 191 -7.62 9.68 -17.30
CA VAL A 191 -8.23 9.82 -15.97
C VAL A 191 -7.28 10.50 -15.02
N LEU A 192 -7.83 11.26 -14.07
CA LEU A 192 -7.09 11.84 -12.94
C LEU A 192 -7.74 11.40 -11.64
N LEU A 193 -6.91 10.97 -10.69
CA LEU A 193 -7.29 10.68 -9.32
C LEU A 193 -7.00 11.90 -8.45
N LEU A 194 -8.04 12.44 -7.81
CA LEU A 194 -8.03 13.73 -7.13
C LEU A 194 -8.40 13.55 -5.66
N GLY A 195 -7.89 14.42 -4.80
CA GLY A 195 -8.36 14.53 -3.42
C GLY A 195 -9.81 15.01 -3.35
N GLY A 196 -10.55 14.54 -2.35
CA GLY A 196 -11.96 14.89 -2.12
C GLY A 196 -12.19 16.32 -1.60
N THR A 197 -11.13 16.98 -1.15
CA THR A 197 -11.17 18.34 -0.59
C THR A 197 -10.03 19.19 -1.13
N PHE A 198 -10.17 20.51 -1.07
CA PHE A 198 -9.08 21.43 -1.37
C PHE A 198 -8.09 21.51 -0.21
N TYR A 199 -6.81 21.58 -0.54
CA TYR A 199 -5.72 21.81 0.41
C TYR A 199 -5.01 23.12 0.07
N GLU A 200 -5.06 24.11 0.96
CA GLU A 200 -4.44 25.43 0.75
C GLU A 200 -4.78 26.04 -0.62
N ASP A 201 -6.06 26.02 -0.99
CA ASP A 201 -6.58 26.48 -2.28
C ASP A 201 -6.00 25.72 -3.51
N ASN A 202 -5.52 24.50 -3.30
CA ASN A 202 -5.09 23.59 -4.37
C ASN A 202 -5.94 22.33 -4.39
N VAL A 203 -6.09 21.70 -5.55
CA VAL A 203 -6.54 20.33 -5.66
C VAL A 203 -5.34 19.41 -5.65
N ARG A 204 -5.39 18.34 -4.84
CA ARG A 204 -4.41 17.27 -4.88
C ARG A 204 -4.67 16.38 -6.07
N VAL A 205 -3.64 16.10 -6.84
CA VAL A 205 -3.69 15.16 -7.97
C VAL A 205 -2.67 14.07 -7.73
N THR A 206 -3.11 12.81 -7.82
CA THR A 206 -2.19 11.69 -7.78
C THR A 206 -1.52 11.55 -9.14
N THR A 207 -0.23 11.84 -9.20
CA THR A 207 0.58 11.77 -10.42
C THR A 207 0.81 10.31 -10.86
N ALA A 208 1.21 10.12 -12.11
CA ALA A 208 1.57 8.81 -12.63
C ALA A 208 2.67 8.14 -11.77
N GLY A 209 2.46 6.88 -11.44
CA GLY A 209 3.34 6.09 -10.58
C GLY A 209 2.58 4.96 -9.93
N TRP A 210 3.21 4.29 -8.95
CA TRP A 210 2.65 3.11 -8.32
C TRP A 210 1.24 3.31 -7.70
N ARG A 211 0.92 4.55 -7.27
CA ARG A 211 -0.41 4.89 -6.71
C ARG A 211 -1.51 4.94 -7.77
N THR A 212 -1.16 4.97 -9.05
CA THR A 212 -2.09 5.00 -10.19
C THR A 212 -1.94 3.80 -11.11
N ASP A 213 -1.03 2.86 -10.79
CA ASP A 213 -0.78 1.66 -11.60
C ASP A 213 -2.04 0.81 -11.78
N PHE A 214 -2.92 0.78 -10.79
CA PHE A 214 -4.19 0.08 -10.90
C PHE A 214 -5.07 0.67 -12.04
N LEU A 215 -5.03 1.99 -12.27
CA LEU A 215 -5.74 2.64 -13.38
C LEU A 215 -5.08 2.30 -14.72
N THR A 216 -3.74 2.36 -14.80
CA THR A 216 -3.02 2.03 -16.04
C THR A 216 -3.16 0.55 -16.39
N ASN A 217 -3.21 -0.35 -15.40
CA ASN A 217 -3.48 -1.78 -15.60
C ASN A 217 -4.91 -2.04 -16.14
N MET A 218 -5.86 -1.14 -15.86
CA MET A 218 -7.20 -1.17 -16.47
C MET A 218 -7.24 -0.54 -17.89
N GLY A 219 -6.11 -0.02 -18.41
CA GLY A 219 -5.99 0.54 -19.76
C GLY A 219 -6.11 2.06 -19.85
N PHE A 220 -6.21 2.77 -18.72
CA PHE A 220 -6.26 4.23 -18.70
C PHE A 220 -4.88 4.86 -18.91
N THR A 221 -4.88 6.13 -19.28
CA THR A 221 -3.70 7.01 -19.33
C THR A 221 -3.82 8.07 -18.25
N ILE A 222 -2.74 8.31 -17.51
CA ILE A 222 -2.67 9.37 -16.51
C ILE A 222 -1.97 10.58 -17.14
N PRO A 223 -2.67 11.72 -17.34
CA PRO A 223 -2.06 12.94 -17.86
C PRO A 223 -0.98 13.48 -16.90
N ASP A 224 0.07 14.06 -17.47
CA ASP A 224 1.03 14.84 -16.69
C ASP A 224 0.40 16.18 -16.26
N THR A 225 0.37 16.42 -14.96
CA THR A 225 -0.21 17.64 -14.37
C THR A 225 0.85 18.62 -13.91
N GLY A 226 2.12 18.33 -14.14
CA GLY A 226 3.26 19.14 -13.69
C GLY A 226 3.48 19.10 -12.17
N GLY A 227 2.83 18.19 -11.45
CA GLY A 227 2.97 17.99 -10.00
C GLY A 227 1.70 17.52 -9.31
N GLY A 228 1.82 17.20 -8.02
CA GLY A 228 0.74 16.66 -7.18
C GLY A 228 -0.24 17.72 -6.60
N LEU A 229 0.07 19.00 -6.74
CA LEU A 229 -0.78 20.11 -6.30
C LEU A 229 -1.06 21.05 -7.47
N VAL A 230 -2.32 21.20 -7.82
CA VAL A 230 -2.79 22.11 -8.89
C VAL A 230 -3.51 23.29 -8.26
N PRO A 231 -2.98 24.53 -8.39
CA PRO A 231 -3.64 25.73 -7.88
C PRO A 231 -5.06 25.88 -8.47
N ARG A 232 -5.99 26.27 -7.64
CA ARG A 232 -7.40 26.43 -8.00
C ARG A 232 -7.61 27.23 -9.29
N GLY A 233 -6.85 28.32 -9.47
CA GLY A 233 -6.92 29.14 -10.69
C GLY A 233 -6.39 28.47 -11.95
N LYS A 234 -5.69 27.31 -11.82
CA LYS A 234 -5.17 26.53 -12.96
C LYS A 234 -5.95 25.23 -13.21
N MET A 235 -6.95 24.92 -12.39
CA MET A 235 -7.68 23.65 -12.47
C MET A 235 -8.23 23.39 -13.87
N ALA A 236 -8.90 24.34 -14.49
CA ALA A 236 -9.46 24.16 -15.84
C ALA A 236 -8.37 23.82 -16.89
N SER A 237 -7.23 24.52 -16.86
CA SER A 237 -6.16 24.30 -17.82
C SER A 237 -5.44 22.96 -17.66
N VAL A 238 -5.51 22.34 -16.48
CA VAL A 238 -4.85 21.08 -16.16
C VAL A 238 -5.83 19.91 -16.19
N LEU A 239 -6.99 20.05 -15.52
CA LEU A 239 -7.92 18.93 -15.34
C LEU A 239 -8.80 18.68 -16.57
N ASP A 240 -9.00 19.68 -17.43
CA ASP A 240 -9.81 19.54 -18.66
C ASP A 240 -9.16 18.66 -19.74
N ASP A 241 -7.90 18.25 -19.55
CA ASP A 241 -7.27 17.23 -20.41
C ASP A 241 -7.79 15.81 -20.12
N ALA A 242 -8.33 15.58 -18.92
CA ALA A 242 -8.88 14.27 -18.55
C ALA A 242 -10.28 14.02 -19.14
N ASP A 243 -10.56 12.77 -19.47
CA ASP A 243 -11.90 12.31 -19.86
C ASP A 243 -12.79 12.09 -18.64
N VAL A 244 -12.22 11.62 -17.52
CA VAL A 244 -12.91 11.36 -16.25
C VAL A 244 -12.08 11.91 -15.10
N LEU A 245 -12.73 12.55 -14.13
CA LEU A 245 -12.15 12.95 -12.86
C LEU A 245 -12.68 12.05 -11.74
N ILE A 246 -11.77 11.39 -11.02
CA ILE A 246 -12.09 10.52 -9.89
C ILE A 246 -11.74 11.31 -8.63
N TRP A 247 -12.74 11.69 -7.85
CA TRP A 247 -12.60 12.43 -6.60
C TRP A 247 -12.68 11.45 -5.42
N SER A 248 -11.61 11.37 -4.63
CA SER A 248 -11.55 10.56 -3.41
C SER A 248 -12.34 11.24 -2.29
N THR A 249 -13.65 11.31 -2.43
CA THR A 249 -14.55 11.86 -1.41
C THR A 249 -14.84 10.82 -0.33
N GLU A 250 -14.94 11.26 0.92
CA GLU A 250 -15.28 10.40 2.06
C GLU A 250 -16.73 10.57 2.52
N SER A 251 -17.44 11.58 2.01
CA SER A 251 -18.83 11.85 2.38
C SER A 251 -19.64 12.52 1.25
N ASP A 252 -20.96 12.47 1.38
CA ASP A 252 -21.88 13.20 0.49
C ASP A 252 -21.70 14.72 0.63
N ASP A 253 -21.32 15.22 1.81
CA ASP A 253 -21.06 16.64 2.05
C ASP A 253 -19.83 17.12 1.27
N GLU A 254 -18.75 16.34 1.22
CA GLU A 254 -17.58 16.63 0.39
C GLU A 254 -17.93 16.67 -1.10
N GLN A 255 -18.68 15.68 -1.56
CA GLN A 255 -19.18 15.66 -2.95
C GLN A 255 -20.03 16.91 -3.24
N ALA A 256 -20.96 17.25 -2.36
CA ALA A 256 -21.81 18.43 -2.52
C ALA A 256 -21.00 19.73 -2.54
N ALA A 257 -19.99 19.85 -1.66
CA ALA A 257 -19.10 20.99 -1.62
C ALA A 257 -18.28 21.14 -2.91
N LEU A 258 -17.75 20.05 -3.45
CA LEU A 258 -17.05 20.06 -4.75
C LEU A 258 -17.99 20.50 -5.89
N LEU A 259 -19.19 19.97 -5.96
CA LEU A 259 -20.16 20.31 -7.02
C LEU A 259 -20.68 21.74 -6.90
N ALA A 260 -20.75 22.30 -5.70
CA ALA A 260 -21.13 23.70 -5.45
C ALA A 260 -19.99 24.69 -5.78
N ASP A 261 -18.75 24.21 -5.91
CA ASP A 261 -17.62 25.06 -6.23
C ASP A 261 -17.73 25.64 -7.65
N PRO A 262 -17.63 26.98 -7.84
CA PRO A 262 -17.87 27.63 -9.13
C PRO A 262 -16.80 27.30 -10.20
N ILE A 263 -15.62 26.83 -9.82
CA ILE A 263 -14.58 26.37 -10.74
C ILE A 263 -14.85 24.93 -11.12
N VAL A 264 -15.06 24.06 -10.14
CA VAL A 264 -15.38 22.63 -10.38
C VAL A 264 -16.63 22.48 -11.24
N ALA A 265 -17.67 23.27 -10.99
CA ALA A 265 -18.92 23.27 -11.76
C ALA A 265 -18.73 23.57 -13.26
N LYS A 266 -17.64 24.27 -13.61
CA LYS A 266 -17.31 24.66 -14.99
C LYS A 266 -16.32 23.72 -15.67
N LEU A 267 -15.68 22.78 -14.94
CA LEU A 267 -14.77 21.82 -15.54
C LEU A 267 -15.48 20.99 -16.62
N ARG A 268 -14.77 20.71 -17.69
CA ARG A 268 -15.29 19.92 -18.82
C ARG A 268 -15.90 18.58 -18.38
N ALA A 269 -15.25 17.90 -17.45
CA ALA A 269 -15.72 16.63 -16.91
C ALA A 269 -17.04 16.84 -16.13
N THR A 270 -17.16 17.90 -15.33
CA THR A 270 -18.39 18.19 -14.57
C THR A 270 -19.57 18.50 -15.50
N VAL A 271 -19.36 19.37 -16.50
CA VAL A 271 -20.38 19.71 -17.49
C VAL A 271 -20.86 18.48 -18.27
N ARG A 272 -19.97 17.51 -18.51
CA ARG A 272 -20.26 16.24 -19.22
C ARG A 272 -20.71 15.12 -18.30
N GLN A 273 -20.90 15.37 -17.00
CA GLN A 273 -21.26 14.36 -16.00
C GLN A 273 -20.22 13.22 -15.88
N ARG A 274 -18.96 13.53 -16.08
CA ARG A 274 -17.82 12.59 -16.05
C ARG A 274 -16.99 12.66 -14.78
N ASN A 275 -17.61 13.07 -13.69
CA ASN A 275 -17.04 12.95 -12.35
C ASN A 275 -17.43 11.61 -11.74
N VAL A 276 -16.49 10.97 -11.08
CA VAL A 276 -16.68 9.83 -10.20
C VAL A 276 -16.37 10.29 -8.78
N PHE A 277 -17.28 10.09 -7.86
CA PHE A 277 -17.09 10.33 -6.43
C PHE A 277 -17.06 8.98 -5.73
N THR A 278 -16.01 8.72 -4.95
CA THR A 278 -15.75 7.39 -4.42
C THR A 278 -16.64 7.03 -3.23
N GLY A 279 -16.94 7.98 -2.37
CA GLY A 279 -17.46 7.70 -1.04
C GLY A 279 -16.38 7.10 -0.13
N LYS A 280 -16.69 6.96 1.18
CA LYS A 280 -15.75 6.62 2.24
C LYS A 280 -14.99 5.31 1.97
N ASP A 281 -15.71 4.23 1.73
CA ASP A 281 -15.10 2.89 1.66
C ASP A 281 -14.16 2.75 0.45
N LEU A 282 -14.57 3.25 -0.71
CA LEU A 282 -13.73 3.18 -1.91
C LEU A 282 -12.54 4.16 -1.82
N ALA A 283 -12.72 5.36 -1.24
CA ALA A 283 -11.62 6.27 -0.96
C ALA A 283 -10.59 5.63 -0.03
N GLY A 284 -11.06 5.00 1.05
CA GLY A 284 -10.23 4.23 1.97
C GLY A 284 -9.47 3.10 1.28
N ALA A 285 -10.16 2.31 0.45
CA ALA A 285 -9.55 1.20 -0.27
C ALA A 285 -8.44 1.67 -1.24
N ILE A 286 -8.65 2.80 -1.93
CA ILE A 286 -7.63 3.41 -2.79
C ILE A 286 -6.45 3.93 -1.97
N ALA A 287 -6.70 4.58 -0.83
CA ALA A 287 -5.67 5.15 0.02
C ALA A 287 -4.81 4.08 0.68
N PHE A 288 -5.40 2.98 1.13
CA PHE A 288 -4.69 1.84 1.73
C PHE A 288 -3.76 1.15 0.74
N ALA A 289 -4.19 0.98 -0.50
CA ALA A 289 -3.37 0.38 -1.56
C ALA A 289 -2.71 -0.93 -1.08
N SER A 290 -3.50 -1.90 -0.63
CA SER A 290 -3.05 -3.14 -0.01
C SER A 290 -3.53 -4.39 -0.75
N THR A 291 -3.06 -5.55 -0.32
CA THR A 291 -3.50 -6.84 -0.85
C THR A 291 -4.97 -7.16 -0.57
N LEU A 292 -5.60 -6.54 0.44
CA LEU A 292 -7.04 -6.70 0.74
C LEU A 292 -7.89 -5.56 0.18
N SER A 293 -7.36 -4.33 0.10
CA SER A 293 -8.14 -3.18 -0.36
C SER A 293 -8.25 -3.11 -1.89
N TYR A 294 -7.22 -3.44 -2.65
CA TYR A 294 -7.24 -3.36 -4.11
C TYR A 294 -8.26 -4.29 -4.80
N PRO A 295 -8.57 -5.50 -4.29
CA PRO A 295 -9.72 -6.25 -4.80
C PRO A 295 -11.05 -5.48 -4.73
N VAL A 296 -11.26 -4.67 -3.67
CA VAL A 296 -12.46 -3.82 -3.53
C VAL A 296 -12.46 -2.71 -4.59
N VAL A 297 -11.29 -2.07 -4.81
CA VAL A 297 -11.14 -1.07 -5.88
C VAL A 297 -11.46 -1.66 -7.25
N ALA A 298 -10.94 -2.86 -7.55
CA ALA A 298 -11.18 -3.54 -8.82
C ALA A 298 -12.65 -3.93 -9.06
N ASP A 299 -13.41 -4.14 -7.99
CA ASP A 299 -14.84 -4.49 -8.08
C ASP A 299 -15.74 -3.23 -8.12
N GLN A 300 -15.42 -2.19 -7.36
CA GLN A 300 -16.32 -1.05 -7.16
C GLN A 300 -16.06 0.13 -8.10
N LEU A 301 -14.81 0.42 -8.45
CA LEU A 301 -14.48 1.59 -9.26
C LEU A 301 -14.89 1.47 -10.74
N PRO A 302 -14.70 0.31 -11.44
CA PRO A 302 -15.00 0.20 -12.86
C PRO A 302 -16.45 0.50 -13.24
N PRO A 303 -17.48 0.05 -12.50
CA PRO A 303 -18.88 0.41 -12.79
C PRO A 303 -19.13 1.91 -12.73
N LEU A 304 -18.50 2.63 -11.79
CA LEU A 304 -18.63 4.08 -11.66
C LEU A 304 -18.02 4.80 -12.86
N ILE A 305 -16.82 4.37 -13.29
CA ILE A 305 -16.16 4.95 -14.48
C ILE A 305 -16.95 4.62 -15.73
N THR A 306 -17.46 3.41 -15.88
CA THR A 306 -18.30 3.03 -17.04
C THR A 306 -19.53 3.93 -17.13
N LYS A 307 -20.21 4.19 -16.02
CA LYS A 307 -21.34 5.12 -15.96
C LYS A 307 -20.94 6.55 -16.36
N ALA A 308 -19.78 7.02 -15.93
CA ALA A 308 -19.28 8.36 -16.27
C ALA A 308 -18.85 8.48 -17.75
N LEU A 309 -18.51 7.37 -18.42
CA LEU A 309 -18.13 7.35 -19.83
C LEU A 309 -19.31 7.14 -20.78
N ALA A 310 -20.46 6.72 -20.28
CA ALA A 310 -21.68 6.53 -21.07
C ALA A 310 -22.28 7.89 -21.48
#